data_88852d26768f475938fa4388f377fd76
#
_entry.id   88852d26768f475938fa4388f377fd76
#
_cell.length_a   1.000
_cell.length_b   1.000
_cell.length_c   1.000
_cell.angle_alpha   90.00
_cell.angle_beta   90.00
_cell.angle_gamma   90.00
#
_symmetry.space_group_name_H-M   'P 1'
#
loop_
_entity.id
_entity.type
_entity.pdbx_description
1 polymer ?
#
loop_
_entity_poly.entity_id
_entity_poly.type
_entity_poly.pdbx_seq_one_letter_code
_entity_poly.pdbx_strand_id
1 'polypeptide(L)'
;MGTPLKDWDIQINYGIKTGCNEAFIISTEKRKEILNNCQTEDERKRTAELIRPILRGRDIKRYGYVDNGLFLINTHNGIRNKLPRIDINDYPAVKTHLDQYWDRISTRADKGDTPYNLRNCAYLEDFSKPKVVYMEIQTDNPEEGYPFPCYSYDDNRCIVLNTAYIMSSETTDPRYVLGILNSRLGKFLVKLYVIQLQERQFRMLSQYVMNFPIAHPTKEQENEMIHLVQDVLVHQSLASEKRIDNLAFQIYGLTEIEIKSLISR
;
A
#
# COMPACT_ATOMS: atom_id res chain seq x y z
N MET A 1 11.76 6.09 -24.39
CA MET A 1 10.73 6.71 -23.58
C MET A 1 10.79 6.20 -22.18
N GLY A 2 10.31 5.29 -21.57
CA GLY A 2 10.50 4.90 -20.16
C GLY A 2 11.14 3.54 -20.00
N THR A 3 11.65 3.25 -18.80
CA THR A 3 12.18 1.96 -18.38
C THR A 3 11.09 1.24 -17.58
N PRO A 4 10.78 -0.04 -17.82
CA PRO A 4 9.80 -0.78 -17.04
C PRO A 4 10.12 -0.73 -15.53
N LEU A 5 9.11 -0.58 -14.68
CA LEU A 5 9.29 -0.53 -13.21
C LEU A 5 10.09 -1.70 -12.65
N LYS A 6 10.00 -2.88 -13.25
CA LYS A 6 10.78 -4.06 -12.85
C LYS A 6 12.30 -3.90 -13.00
N ASP A 7 12.73 -2.93 -13.83
CA ASP A 7 14.14 -2.62 -14.10
C ASP A 7 14.61 -1.39 -13.28
N TRP A 8 13.72 -0.84 -12.43
CA TRP A 8 14.02 0.14 -11.39
C TRP A 8 14.32 -0.58 -10.06
N ASP A 9 14.90 0.14 -9.10
CA ASP A 9 14.96 -0.31 -7.70
C ASP A 9 13.58 -0.16 -7.03
N ILE A 10 12.59 -0.85 -7.56
CA ILE A 10 11.21 -0.83 -7.05
C ILE A 10 10.71 -2.25 -6.84
N GLN A 11 10.23 -2.51 -5.62
CA GLN A 11 9.61 -3.77 -5.24
C GLN A 11 8.11 -3.57 -5.11
N ILE A 12 7.32 -4.44 -5.76
CA ILE A 12 5.86 -4.45 -5.62
C ILE A 12 5.45 -5.76 -4.94
N ASN A 13 4.85 -5.62 -3.75
CA ASN A 13 4.43 -6.73 -2.92
C ASN A 13 2.95 -6.59 -2.54
N TYR A 14 2.22 -7.71 -2.42
CA TYR A 14 0.84 -7.67 -1.94
C TYR A 14 0.79 -7.61 -0.41
N GLY A 15 -0.38 -7.21 0.12
CA GLY A 15 -0.59 -7.05 1.55
C GLY A 15 -0.65 -8.37 2.34
N ILE A 16 -0.71 -8.24 3.66
CA ILE A 16 -0.75 -9.37 4.59
C ILE A 16 -2.07 -10.12 4.46
N LYS A 17 -1.99 -11.45 4.50
CA LYS A 17 -3.12 -12.36 4.55
C LYS A 17 -3.22 -12.99 5.93
N THR A 18 -4.32 -12.74 6.64
CA THR A 18 -4.48 -13.19 8.03
C THR A 18 -5.07 -14.60 8.15
N GLY A 19 -5.85 -15.02 7.14
CA GLY A 19 -6.66 -16.24 7.19
C GLY A 19 -7.82 -16.20 8.21
N CYS A 20 -7.89 -15.17 9.08
CA CYS A 20 -8.98 -14.92 10.01
C CYS A 20 -8.98 -13.43 10.42
N ASN A 21 -9.58 -12.60 9.60
CA ASN A 21 -9.55 -11.15 9.82
C ASN A 21 -10.14 -10.74 11.17
N GLU A 22 -11.18 -11.40 11.65
CA GLU A 22 -11.86 -11.08 12.90
C GLU A 22 -10.98 -11.27 14.13
N ALA A 23 -10.00 -12.17 14.07
CA ALA A 23 -9.05 -12.39 15.15
C ALA A 23 -7.89 -11.39 15.11
N PHE A 24 -7.41 -11.04 13.91
CA PHE A 24 -6.16 -10.30 13.74
C PHE A 24 -6.34 -8.81 13.39
N ILE A 25 -7.53 -8.41 12.90
CA ILE A 25 -7.82 -6.99 12.60
C ILE A 25 -8.78 -6.47 13.65
N ILE A 26 -8.32 -5.51 14.44
CA ILE A 26 -9.00 -4.97 15.59
C ILE A 26 -9.26 -3.47 15.47
N SER A 27 -10.28 -2.99 16.16
CA SER A 27 -10.59 -1.55 16.25
C SER A 27 -9.67 -0.83 17.23
N THR A 28 -9.73 0.50 17.21
CA THR A 28 -9.07 1.36 18.20
C THR A 28 -9.48 1.01 19.63
N GLU A 29 -10.77 0.72 19.87
CA GLU A 29 -11.30 0.36 21.19
C GLU A 29 -10.70 -0.97 21.66
N LYS A 30 -10.70 -1.99 20.79
CA LYS A 30 -10.12 -3.30 21.09
C LYS A 30 -8.61 -3.21 21.33
N ARG A 31 -7.89 -2.38 20.56
CA ARG A 31 -6.47 -2.10 20.80
C ARG A 31 -6.24 -1.51 22.20
N LYS A 32 -7.05 -0.52 22.59
CA LYS A 32 -6.98 0.08 23.95
C LYS A 32 -7.25 -0.95 25.02
N GLU A 33 -8.26 -1.82 24.85
CA GLU A 33 -8.59 -2.90 25.78
C GLU A 33 -7.41 -3.85 25.96
N ILE A 34 -6.81 -4.34 24.87
CA ILE A 34 -5.64 -5.25 24.93
C ILE A 34 -4.47 -4.56 25.65
N LEU A 35 -4.17 -3.31 25.32
CA LEU A 35 -3.09 -2.56 25.96
C LEU A 35 -3.34 -2.32 27.46
N ASN A 36 -4.58 -2.16 27.89
CA ASN A 36 -4.95 -2.00 29.31
C ASN A 36 -4.87 -3.33 30.09
N ASN A 37 -4.98 -4.47 29.38
CA ASN A 37 -4.87 -5.80 29.96
C ASN A 37 -3.42 -6.29 30.08
N CYS A 38 -2.43 -5.54 29.58
CA CYS A 38 -1.02 -5.85 29.76
C CYS A 38 -0.65 -5.75 31.26
N GLN A 39 0.08 -6.73 31.76
CA GLN A 39 0.42 -6.85 33.18
C GLN A 39 1.60 -5.97 33.59
N THR A 40 2.47 -5.64 32.63
CA THR A 40 3.66 -4.82 32.86
C THR A 40 3.79 -3.73 31.79
N GLU A 41 4.50 -2.65 32.13
CA GLU A 41 4.76 -1.57 31.16
C GLU A 41 5.61 -2.04 29.99
N ASP A 42 6.51 -3.01 30.21
CA ASP A 42 7.31 -3.59 29.14
C ASP A 42 6.47 -4.44 28.17
N GLU A 43 5.52 -5.23 28.69
CA GLU A 43 4.55 -5.92 27.85
C GLU A 43 3.70 -4.92 27.05
N ARG A 44 3.24 -3.85 27.70
CA ARG A 44 2.44 -2.82 27.06
C ARG A 44 3.18 -2.14 25.90
N LYS A 45 4.45 -1.79 26.08
CA LYS A 45 5.27 -1.20 25.02
C LYS A 45 5.45 -2.15 23.85
N ARG A 46 5.86 -3.41 24.11
CA ARG A 46 6.02 -4.42 23.06
C ARG A 46 4.71 -4.67 22.32
N THR A 47 3.60 -4.75 23.05
CA THR A 47 2.26 -4.95 22.47
C THR A 47 1.83 -3.76 21.62
N ALA A 48 2.13 -2.53 22.04
CA ALA A 48 1.82 -1.34 21.27
C ALA A 48 2.60 -1.29 19.92
N GLU A 49 3.84 -1.77 19.90
CA GLU A 49 4.66 -1.90 18.68
C GLU A 49 4.21 -3.05 17.79
N LEU A 50 3.74 -4.16 18.38
CA LEU A 50 3.21 -5.31 17.66
C LEU A 50 1.91 -4.98 16.91
N ILE A 51 1.04 -4.17 17.54
CA ILE A 51 -0.26 -3.80 16.98
C ILE A 51 -0.11 -2.57 16.08
N ARG A 52 -0.10 -2.78 14.76
CA ARG A 52 0.21 -1.76 13.76
C ARG A 52 -1.05 -1.33 12.99
N PRO A 53 -1.11 -0.06 12.54
CA PRO A 53 -2.21 0.38 11.69
C PRO A 53 -2.27 -0.45 10.40
N ILE A 54 -3.49 -0.73 9.92
CA ILE A 54 -3.72 -1.51 8.70
C ILE A 54 -4.72 -0.82 7.78
N LEU A 55 -4.42 -0.84 6.47
CA LEU A 55 -5.28 -0.35 5.40
C LEU A 55 -5.85 -1.53 4.60
N ARG A 56 -7.14 -1.47 4.29
CA ARG A 56 -7.79 -2.35 3.31
C ARG A 56 -7.79 -1.67 1.94
N GLY A 57 -7.97 -2.41 0.86
CA GLY A 57 -8.06 -1.82 -0.47
C GLY A 57 -9.07 -0.67 -0.56
N ARG A 58 -10.27 -0.81 0.04
CA ARG A 58 -11.32 0.23 0.04
C ARG A 58 -10.97 1.51 0.82
N ASP A 59 -9.97 1.45 1.69
CA ASP A 59 -9.52 2.60 2.48
C ASP A 59 -8.58 3.50 1.67
N ILE A 60 -7.99 2.97 0.59
CA ILE A 60 -7.05 3.67 -0.28
C ILE A 60 -7.82 4.65 -1.16
N LYS A 61 -7.30 5.89 -1.24
CA LYS A 61 -7.82 6.97 -2.08
C LYS A 61 -6.70 7.52 -2.93
N ARG A 62 -7.05 8.29 -3.95
CA ARG A 62 -6.07 8.97 -4.78
C ARG A 62 -5.25 9.95 -3.92
N TYR A 63 -3.93 9.79 -3.96
CA TYR A 63 -2.90 10.46 -3.15
C TYR A 63 -2.92 10.12 -1.65
N GLY A 64 -4.05 9.87 -1.01
CA GLY A 64 -4.18 9.60 0.42
C GLY A 64 -5.01 8.36 0.74
N TYR A 65 -5.39 8.17 1.99
CA TYR A 65 -6.26 7.09 2.45
C TYR A 65 -7.13 7.54 3.61
N VAL A 66 -8.20 6.80 3.87
CA VAL A 66 -9.07 7.01 5.03
C VAL A 66 -8.58 6.11 6.16
N ASP A 67 -8.15 6.73 7.26
CA ASP A 67 -7.88 6.00 8.51
C ASP A 67 -9.20 5.63 9.18
N ASN A 68 -9.53 4.36 9.20
CA ASN A 68 -10.73 3.84 9.85
C ASN A 68 -10.44 3.30 11.27
N GLY A 69 -9.32 3.65 11.87
CA GLY A 69 -8.95 3.22 13.21
C GLY A 69 -8.79 1.70 13.33
N LEU A 70 -8.31 1.05 12.29
CA LEU A 70 -8.07 -0.40 12.27
C LEU A 70 -6.60 -0.73 12.46
N PHE A 71 -6.35 -1.81 13.18
CA PHE A 71 -5.02 -2.28 13.51
C PHE A 71 -4.88 -3.77 13.25
N LEU A 72 -3.69 -4.17 12.80
CA LEU A 72 -3.29 -5.58 12.70
C LEU A 72 -2.53 -6.00 13.97
N ILE A 73 -2.93 -7.09 14.58
CA ILE A 73 -2.10 -7.83 15.52
C ILE A 73 -1.03 -8.56 14.68
N ASN A 74 0.15 -7.93 14.56
CA ASN A 74 1.20 -8.37 13.65
C ASN A 74 2.10 -9.46 14.28
N THR A 75 1.50 -10.57 14.70
CA THR A 75 2.23 -11.74 15.19
C THR A 75 2.94 -12.46 14.04
N HIS A 76 3.92 -11.81 13.45
CA HIS A 76 4.64 -12.32 12.28
C HIS A 76 5.43 -13.59 12.57
N ASN A 77 5.63 -14.39 11.52
CA ASN A 77 6.38 -15.66 11.60
C ASN A 77 7.91 -15.47 11.45
N GLY A 78 8.36 -14.22 11.55
CA GLY A 78 9.76 -13.86 11.38
C GLY A 78 10.23 -13.84 9.92
N ILE A 79 11.52 -13.55 9.75
CA ILE A 79 12.26 -13.64 8.50
C ILE A 79 13.48 -14.49 8.77
N ARG A 80 13.66 -15.57 8.02
CA ARG A 80 14.76 -16.51 8.23
C ARG A 80 16.11 -15.79 8.31
N ASN A 81 16.89 -16.08 9.36
CA ASN A 81 18.22 -15.51 9.64
C ASN A 81 18.27 -13.99 9.86
N LYS A 82 17.11 -13.29 9.94
CA LYS A 82 17.06 -11.83 10.05
C LYS A 82 16.19 -11.35 11.21
N LEU A 83 14.99 -11.90 11.33
CA LEU A 83 14.01 -11.49 12.33
C LEU A 83 13.38 -12.73 12.98
N PRO A 84 13.47 -12.88 14.32
CA PRO A 84 12.85 -14.02 14.99
C PRO A 84 11.33 -13.97 14.86
N ARG A 85 10.70 -15.15 14.87
CA ARG A 85 9.25 -15.28 14.97
C ARG A 85 8.77 -14.70 16.30
N ILE A 86 7.59 -14.09 16.30
CA ILE A 86 6.92 -13.66 17.53
C ILE A 86 6.53 -14.90 18.35
N ASP A 87 7.01 -14.97 19.58
CA ASP A 87 6.50 -15.92 20.58
C ASP A 87 5.29 -15.29 21.28
N ILE A 88 4.13 -15.92 21.15
CA ILE A 88 2.89 -15.40 21.73
C ILE A 88 2.91 -15.36 23.26
N ASN A 89 3.76 -16.19 23.90
CA ASN A 89 3.89 -16.21 25.35
C ASN A 89 4.51 -14.92 25.91
N ASP A 90 5.25 -14.17 25.09
CA ASP A 90 5.77 -12.85 25.46
C ASP A 90 4.69 -11.76 25.43
N TYR A 91 3.47 -12.09 24.97
CA TYR A 91 2.35 -11.17 24.78
C TYR A 91 1.05 -11.72 25.38
N PRO A 92 0.97 -11.92 26.72
CA PRO A 92 -0.17 -12.57 27.37
C PRO A 92 -1.53 -11.93 27.07
N ALA A 93 -1.60 -10.58 27.01
CA ALA A 93 -2.84 -9.87 26.68
C ALA A 93 -3.30 -10.14 25.24
N VAL A 94 -2.37 -10.21 24.29
CA VAL A 94 -2.66 -10.58 22.88
C VAL A 94 -3.07 -12.04 22.78
N LYS A 95 -2.39 -12.92 23.51
CA LYS A 95 -2.74 -14.35 23.58
C LYS A 95 -4.17 -14.55 24.07
N THR A 96 -4.54 -13.90 25.16
CA THR A 96 -5.90 -13.95 25.71
C THR A 96 -6.97 -13.51 24.71
N HIS A 97 -6.66 -12.49 23.87
CA HIS A 97 -7.55 -12.08 22.80
C HIS A 97 -7.63 -13.14 21.70
N LEU A 98 -6.50 -13.67 21.23
CA LEU A 98 -6.47 -14.64 20.12
C LEU A 98 -7.06 -16.01 20.55
N ASP A 99 -6.96 -16.41 21.81
CA ASP A 99 -7.55 -17.65 22.35
C ASP A 99 -9.08 -17.68 22.21
N GLN A 100 -9.75 -16.51 22.18
CA GLN A 100 -11.20 -16.42 21.92
C GLN A 100 -11.56 -16.88 20.50
N TYR A 101 -10.60 -16.94 19.60
CA TYR A 101 -10.77 -17.36 18.19
C TYR A 101 -10.09 -18.70 17.90
N TRP A 102 -9.72 -19.47 18.94
CA TRP A 102 -8.88 -20.67 18.82
C TRP A 102 -9.38 -21.66 17.76
N ASP A 103 -10.66 -21.98 17.74
CA ASP A 103 -11.25 -22.93 16.80
C ASP A 103 -11.04 -22.53 15.34
N ARG A 104 -10.97 -21.22 15.08
CA ARG A 104 -10.77 -20.67 13.73
C ARG A 104 -9.29 -20.52 13.38
N ILE A 105 -8.48 -19.98 14.32
CA ILE A 105 -7.07 -19.73 14.01
C ILE A 105 -6.23 -21.01 13.99
N SER A 106 -6.62 -22.05 14.75
CA SER A 106 -5.92 -23.32 14.78
C SER A 106 -6.02 -24.09 13.46
N THR A 107 -7.15 -23.96 12.76
CA THR A 107 -7.47 -24.71 11.53
C THR A 107 -7.25 -23.92 10.23
N ARG A 108 -6.99 -22.59 10.31
CA ARG A 108 -6.83 -21.75 9.10
C ARG A 108 -5.62 -22.19 8.25
N ALA A 109 -5.76 -22.10 6.93
CA ALA A 109 -4.69 -22.44 5.98
C ALA A 109 -3.55 -21.39 5.96
N ASP A 110 -3.88 -20.09 6.10
CA ASP A 110 -2.92 -18.99 6.05
C ASP A 110 -2.34 -18.68 7.45
N LYS A 111 -1.67 -19.66 8.06
CA LYS A 111 -0.94 -19.47 9.33
C LYS A 111 0.56 -19.65 9.14
N GLY A 112 1.33 -19.17 10.11
CA GLY A 112 2.75 -19.44 10.25
C GLY A 112 3.02 -20.79 10.94
N ASP A 113 4.15 -20.88 11.67
CA ASP A 113 4.57 -22.11 12.37
C ASP A 113 3.61 -22.49 13.51
N THR A 114 2.94 -21.51 14.09
CA THR A 114 1.91 -21.73 15.10
C THR A 114 0.57 -21.10 14.68
N PRO A 115 -0.56 -21.53 15.28
CA PRO A 115 -1.86 -20.89 15.03
C PRO A 115 -1.90 -19.40 15.35
N TYR A 116 -1.06 -18.91 16.25
CA TYR A 116 -0.99 -17.50 16.60
C TYR A 116 -0.22 -16.67 15.57
N ASN A 117 0.67 -17.27 14.79
CA ASN A 117 1.50 -16.54 13.85
C ASN A 117 0.82 -16.33 12.50
N LEU A 118 0.99 -15.15 11.95
CA LEU A 118 0.65 -14.83 10.57
C LEU A 118 1.55 -15.62 9.61
N ARG A 119 1.09 -15.81 8.39
CA ARG A 119 1.86 -16.43 7.30
C ARG A 119 3.20 -15.73 7.09
N ASN A 120 4.21 -16.48 6.63
CA ASN A 120 5.51 -15.92 6.24
C ASN A 120 5.39 -14.76 5.27
N CYS A 121 6.13 -13.68 5.55
CA CYS A 121 6.23 -12.50 4.71
C CYS A 121 7.70 -12.08 4.64
N ALA A 122 8.36 -12.36 3.52
CA ALA A 122 9.78 -12.06 3.33
C ALA A 122 10.08 -10.55 3.26
N TYR A 123 9.08 -9.76 2.88
CA TYR A 123 9.14 -8.29 2.71
C TYR A 123 8.45 -7.52 3.83
N LEU A 124 8.39 -8.10 5.03
CA LEU A 124 7.70 -7.49 6.18
C LEU A 124 8.22 -6.08 6.51
N GLU A 125 9.50 -5.84 6.28
CA GLU A 125 10.15 -4.55 6.56
C GLU A 125 9.73 -3.45 5.60
N ASP A 126 9.32 -3.80 4.37
CA ASP A 126 8.88 -2.83 3.36
C ASP A 126 7.63 -2.06 3.80
N PHE A 127 6.79 -2.66 4.67
CA PHE A 127 5.66 -1.94 5.26
C PHE A 127 6.08 -0.77 6.17
N SER A 128 7.33 -0.72 6.60
CA SER A 128 7.84 0.34 7.46
C SER A 128 8.50 1.49 6.69
N LYS A 129 8.72 1.32 5.38
CA LYS A 129 9.29 2.34 4.50
C LYS A 129 8.20 3.29 3.99
N PRO A 130 8.56 4.53 3.61
CA PRO A 130 7.70 5.34 2.75
C PRO A 130 7.40 4.57 1.46
N LYS A 131 6.14 4.57 1.02
CA LYS A 131 5.71 3.72 -0.08
C LYS A 131 4.48 4.23 -0.80
N VAL A 132 4.30 3.79 -2.03
CA VAL A 132 3.01 3.87 -2.71
C VAL A 132 2.16 2.65 -2.32
N VAL A 133 0.89 2.87 -2.05
CA VAL A 133 -0.09 1.81 -1.82
C VAL A 133 -1.22 1.92 -2.85
N TYR A 134 -1.73 0.78 -3.32
CA TYR A 134 -2.84 0.76 -4.28
C TYR A 134 -3.70 -0.50 -4.13
N MET A 135 -4.98 -0.39 -4.48
CA MET A 135 -5.92 -1.51 -4.41
C MET A 135 -5.77 -2.46 -5.60
N GLU A 136 -6.03 -3.76 -5.37
CA GLU A 136 -5.95 -4.79 -6.41
C GLU A 136 -6.95 -4.56 -7.55
N ILE A 137 -8.18 -4.13 -7.23
CA ILE A 137 -9.21 -3.85 -8.23
C ILE A 137 -9.53 -2.36 -8.19
N GLN A 138 -9.40 -1.70 -9.35
CA GLN A 138 -9.73 -0.31 -9.54
C GLN A 138 -10.81 -0.16 -10.63
N THR A 139 -11.70 0.82 -10.46
CA THR A 139 -12.79 1.09 -11.39
C THR A 139 -12.62 2.49 -11.99
N ASP A 140 -12.61 2.59 -13.33
CA ASP A 140 -12.66 3.86 -14.06
C ASP A 140 -14.13 4.28 -14.21
N ASN A 141 -14.76 4.76 -13.14
CA ASN A 141 -16.13 5.24 -13.14
C ASN A 141 -16.22 6.69 -12.68
N PRO A 142 -16.17 7.66 -13.61
CA PRO A 142 -16.26 9.08 -13.26
C PRO A 142 -17.63 9.48 -12.69
N GLU A 143 -18.70 8.73 -12.99
CA GLU A 143 -20.06 9.03 -12.50
C GLU A 143 -20.22 8.70 -11.01
N GLU A 144 -19.47 7.73 -10.50
CA GLU A 144 -19.46 7.36 -9.08
C GLU A 144 -18.46 8.20 -8.25
N GLY A 145 -17.79 9.18 -8.86
CA GLY A 145 -16.83 10.04 -8.18
C GLY A 145 -15.55 9.32 -7.73
N TYR A 146 -15.26 8.15 -8.29
CA TYR A 146 -14.00 7.45 -8.05
C TYR A 146 -12.90 8.00 -8.96
N PRO A 147 -11.92 8.73 -8.42
CA PRO A 147 -10.78 9.17 -9.23
C PRO A 147 -9.95 7.95 -9.64
N PHE A 148 -9.72 7.82 -10.95
CA PHE A 148 -8.94 6.74 -11.54
C PHE A 148 -7.79 7.31 -12.38
N PRO A 149 -6.60 6.76 -12.27
CA PRO A 149 -6.15 5.70 -11.36
C PRO A 149 -6.02 6.18 -9.90
N CYS A 150 -5.99 5.23 -8.97
CA CYS A 150 -6.02 5.50 -7.55
C CYS A 150 -4.81 4.86 -6.86
N TYR A 151 -3.78 5.66 -6.66
CA TYR A 151 -2.59 5.34 -5.89
C TYR A 151 -2.44 6.33 -4.74
N SER A 152 -1.97 5.86 -3.59
CA SER A 152 -1.84 6.63 -2.37
C SER A 152 -0.40 6.61 -1.87
N TYR A 153 -0.02 7.61 -1.08
CA TYR A 153 1.24 7.65 -0.35
C TYR A 153 1.04 7.24 1.10
N ASP A 154 1.95 6.43 1.64
CA ASP A 154 2.00 6.11 3.06
C ASP A 154 3.42 6.21 3.60
N ASP A 155 3.60 7.06 4.61
CA ASP A 155 4.79 7.18 5.45
C ASP A 155 4.48 6.94 6.94
N ASN A 156 3.24 6.56 7.26
CA ASN A 156 2.79 6.22 8.61
C ASN A 156 3.03 4.74 8.97
N ARG A 157 3.83 4.04 8.15
CA ARG A 157 4.21 2.64 8.39
C ARG A 157 3.02 1.70 8.46
N CYS A 158 1.92 2.02 7.74
CA CYS A 158 0.75 1.16 7.68
C CYS A 158 1.08 -0.18 7.02
N ILE A 159 0.52 -1.25 7.58
CA ILE A 159 0.42 -2.52 6.88
C ILE A 159 -0.77 -2.44 5.95
N VAL A 160 -0.75 -3.14 4.82
CA VAL A 160 -1.93 -3.27 3.96
C VAL A 160 -2.44 -4.71 3.95
N LEU A 161 -3.74 -4.87 3.84
CA LEU A 161 -4.38 -6.18 3.70
C LEU A 161 -4.21 -6.70 2.26
N ASN A 162 -4.33 -8.00 2.06
CA ASN A 162 -4.16 -8.69 0.77
C ASN A 162 -5.13 -8.24 -0.36
N THR A 163 -5.96 -7.25 -0.13
CA THR A 163 -6.77 -6.54 -1.14
C THR A 163 -6.04 -5.34 -1.74
N ALA A 164 -4.78 -5.14 -1.35
CA ALA A 164 -3.93 -4.02 -1.78
C ALA A 164 -2.49 -4.46 -1.96
N TYR A 165 -1.72 -3.62 -2.64
CA TYR A 165 -0.29 -3.77 -2.89
C TYR A 165 0.47 -2.60 -2.30
N ILE A 166 1.74 -2.82 -1.99
CA ILE A 166 2.72 -1.80 -1.68
C ILE A 166 3.77 -1.74 -2.79
N MET A 167 4.29 -0.54 -3.04
CA MET A 167 5.41 -0.29 -3.94
C MET A 167 6.45 0.50 -3.14
N SER A 168 7.60 -0.10 -2.90
CA SER A 168 8.71 0.46 -2.11
C SER A 168 10.01 0.47 -2.91
N SER A 169 10.94 1.35 -2.52
CA SER A 169 12.28 1.46 -3.10
C SER A 169 13.27 1.88 -2.02
N GLU A 170 14.55 1.55 -2.22
CA GLU A 170 15.65 2.04 -1.39
C GLU A 170 16.24 3.36 -1.90
N THR A 171 16.12 3.61 -3.21
CA THR A 171 16.81 4.72 -3.87
C THR A 171 15.87 5.75 -4.50
N THR A 172 14.67 5.33 -4.90
CA THR A 172 13.69 6.18 -5.59
C THR A 172 12.68 6.73 -4.60
N ASP A 173 12.48 8.06 -4.59
CA ASP A 173 11.40 8.66 -3.80
C ASP A 173 10.04 8.20 -4.35
N PRO A 174 9.20 7.53 -3.55
CA PRO A 174 7.92 7.01 -4.02
C PRO A 174 6.96 8.11 -4.50
N ARG A 175 7.13 9.37 -4.08
CA ARG A 175 6.30 10.49 -4.54
C ARG A 175 6.53 10.83 -6.01
N TYR A 176 7.75 10.62 -6.54
CA TYR A 176 7.99 10.77 -7.97
C TYR A 176 7.13 9.79 -8.78
N VAL A 177 7.20 8.52 -8.41
CA VAL A 177 6.44 7.47 -9.11
C VAL A 177 4.93 7.67 -8.91
N LEU A 178 4.50 8.06 -7.71
CA LEU A 178 3.11 8.37 -7.40
C LEU A 178 2.54 9.46 -8.31
N GLY A 179 3.30 10.53 -8.56
CA GLY A 179 2.90 11.60 -9.47
C GLY A 179 2.62 11.08 -10.88
N ILE A 180 3.54 10.29 -11.44
CA ILE A 180 3.35 9.66 -12.76
C ILE A 180 2.14 8.72 -12.76
N LEU A 181 2.01 7.84 -11.76
CA LEU A 181 0.95 6.83 -11.69
C LEU A 181 -0.45 7.45 -11.55
N ASN A 182 -0.57 8.56 -10.83
CA ASN A 182 -1.84 9.27 -10.68
C ASN A 182 -2.12 10.27 -11.82
N SER A 183 -1.18 10.57 -12.70
CA SER A 183 -1.40 11.46 -13.83
C SER A 183 -2.33 10.86 -14.91
N ARG A 184 -2.74 11.71 -15.86
CA ARG A 184 -3.43 11.24 -17.09
C ARG A 184 -2.61 10.24 -17.88
N LEU A 185 -1.28 10.38 -17.87
CA LEU A 185 -0.37 9.40 -18.45
C LEU A 185 -0.47 8.06 -17.71
N GLY A 186 -0.51 8.06 -16.36
CA GLY A 186 -0.71 6.86 -15.56
C GLY A 186 -2.04 6.17 -15.87
N LYS A 187 -3.12 6.92 -16.07
CA LYS A 187 -4.40 6.39 -16.56
C LYS A 187 -4.26 5.65 -17.89
N PHE A 188 -3.54 6.24 -18.83
CA PHE A 188 -3.25 5.61 -20.12
C PHE A 188 -2.43 4.33 -19.96
N LEU A 189 -1.41 4.32 -19.09
CA LEU A 189 -0.60 3.13 -18.81
C LEU A 189 -1.44 2.00 -18.23
N VAL A 190 -2.35 2.29 -17.29
CA VAL A 190 -3.26 1.28 -16.75
C VAL A 190 -4.10 0.66 -17.88
N LYS A 191 -4.72 1.48 -18.72
CA LYS A 191 -5.55 0.99 -19.84
C LYS A 191 -4.76 0.16 -20.86
N LEU A 192 -3.46 0.42 -21.01
CA LEU A 192 -2.60 -0.27 -21.98
C LEU A 192 -2.03 -1.60 -21.43
N TYR A 193 -1.64 -1.66 -20.17
CA TYR A 193 -0.88 -2.77 -19.60
C TYR A 193 -1.68 -3.69 -18.68
N VAL A 194 -2.78 -3.22 -18.10
CA VAL A 194 -3.52 -3.96 -17.09
C VAL A 194 -4.73 -4.66 -17.68
N ILE A 195 -4.97 -5.90 -17.25
CA ILE A 195 -6.14 -6.66 -17.68
C ILE A 195 -7.41 -6.01 -17.15
N GLN A 196 -8.36 -5.78 -18.04
CA GLN A 196 -9.71 -5.39 -17.73
C GLN A 196 -10.55 -6.64 -17.40
N LEU A 197 -11.15 -6.68 -16.20
CA LEU A 197 -11.97 -7.81 -15.75
C LEU A 197 -13.40 -7.73 -16.27
N GLN A 198 -13.98 -6.53 -16.16
CA GLN A 198 -15.33 -6.19 -16.59
C GLN A 198 -15.29 -4.78 -17.17
N GLU A 199 -16.42 -4.30 -17.68
CA GLU A 199 -16.49 -2.93 -18.13
C GLU A 199 -15.97 -1.97 -17.05
N ARG A 200 -14.91 -1.19 -17.38
CA ARG A 200 -14.26 -0.20 -16.51
C ARG A 200 -13.54 -0.73 -15.25
N GLN A 201 -13.46 -2.05 -15.01
CA GLN A 201 -12.71 -2.62 -13.88
C GLN A 201 -11.36 -3.17 -14.32
N PHE A 202 -10.30 -2.80 -13.62
CA PHE A 202 -8.92 -3.20 -13.88
C PHE A 202 -8.35 -3.95 -12.70
N ARG A 203 -7.69 -5.09 -12.96
CA ARG A 203 -7.02 -5.88 -11.93
C ARG A 203 -5.54 -5.56 -11.90
N MET A 204 -5.14 -4.73 -10.92
CA MET A 204 -3.83 -4.11 -10.77
C MET A 204 -2.78 -5.07 -10.20
N LEU A 205 -2.65 -6.28 -10.76
CA LEU A 205 -1.64 -7.23 -10.31
C LEU A 205 -0.22 -6.71 -10.56
N SER A 206 0.71 -7.02 -9.64
CA SER A 206 2.11 -6.58 -9.75
C SER A 206 2.76 -6.95 -11.08
N GLN A 207 2.45 -8.14 -11.62
CA GLN A 207 2.97 -8.60 -12.92
C GLN A 207 2.64 -7.68 -14.10
N TYR A 208 1.57 -6.88 -14.02
CA TYR A 208 1.22 -5.89 -15.04
C TYR A 208 1.84 -4.54 -14.72
N VAL A 209 1.71 -4.08 -13.47
CA VAL A 209 2.21 -2.77 -13.03
C VAL A 209 3.74 -2.68 -13.16
N MET A 210 4.46 -3.76 -12.90
CA MET A 210 5.92 -3.84 -13.07
C MET A 210 6.40 -3.61 -14.52
N ASN A 211 5.52 -3.70 -15.49
CA ASN A 211 5.85 -3.41 -16.89
C ASN A 211 5.58 -1.96 -17.33
N PHE A 212 5.04 -1.11 -16.44
CA PHE A 212 4.82 0.30 -16.78
C PHE A 212 6.15 0.97 -17.08
N PRO A 213 6.31 1.57 -18.28
CA PRO A 213 7.53 2.27 -18.66
C PRO A 213 7.57 3.63 -17.96
N ILE A 214 8.32 3.74 -16.88
CA ILE A 214 8.51 5.01 -16.17
C ILE A 214 9.77 5.70 -16.71
N ALA A 215 9.64 6.97 -17.08
CA ALA A 215 10.76 7.76 -17.60
C ALA A 215 11.68 8.19 -16.45
N HIS A 216 12.98 8.23 -16.72
CA HIS A 216 13.95 8.77 -15.78
C HIS A 216 13.93 10.30 -15.87
N PRO A 217 13.67 11.01 -14.74
CA PRO A 217 13.64 12.46 -14.71
C PRO A 217 15.06 13.04 -14.65
N THR A 218 15.21 14.33 -15.00
CA THR A 218 16.34 15.11 -14.47
C THR A 218 16.13 15.34 -12.97
N LYS A 219 17.17 15.78 -12.27
CA LYS A 219 17.05 16.04 -10.82
C LYS A 219 16.06 17.16 -10.52
N GLU A 220 16.01 18.17 -11.39
CA GLU A 220 15.06 19.28 -11.30
C GLU A 220 13.61 18.78 -11.45
N GLN A 221 13.36 17.94 -12.47
CA GLN A 221 12.05 17.35 -12.73
C GLN A 221 11.59 16.44 -11.58
N GLU A 222 12.51 15.63 -11.03
CA GLU A 222 12.23 14.79 -9.86
C GLU A 222 11.81 15.64 -8.66
N ASN A 223 12.60 16.68 -8.34
CA ASN A 223 12.31 17.57 -7.21
C ASN A 223 10.99 18.33 -7.42
N GLU A 224 10.72 18.81 -8.63
CA GLU A 224 9.44 19.47 -8.94
C GLU A 224 8.26 18.51 -8.75
N MET A 225 8.36 17.26 -9.26
CA MET A 225 7.31 16.25 -9.10
C MET A 225 7.04 15.95 -7.63
N ILE A 226 8.09 15.73 -6.84
CA ILE A 226 7.99 15.46 -5.40
C ILE A 226 7.30 16.64 -4.68
N HIS A 227 7.67 17.87 -5.03
CA HIS A 227 7.07 19.08 -4.42
C HIS A 227 5.59 19.19 -4.77
N LEU A 228 5.22 19.00 -6.04
CA LEU A 228 3.83 19.04 -6.49
C LEU A 228 2.98 17.96 -5.81
N VAL A 229 3.51 16.73 -5.72
CA VAL A 229 2.83 15.64 -5.02
C VAL A 229 2.66 15.97 -3.53
N GLN A 230 3.69 16.53 -2.89
CA GLN A 230 3.59 16.94 -1.50
C GLN A 230 2.52 18.03 -1.29
N ASP A 231 2.38 18.97 -2.22
CA ASP A 231 1.34 19.98 -2.18
C ASP A 231 -0.07 19.39 -2.32
N VAL A 232 -0.22 18.37 -3.20
CA VAL A 232 -1.49 17.63 -3.30
C VAL A 232 -1.80 16.86 -2.02
N LEU A 233 -0.80 16.21 -1.42
CA LEU A 233 -0.96 15.43 -0.17
C LEU A 233 -1.42 16.31 1.00
N VAL A 234 -0.89 17.53 1.11
CA VAL A 234 -1.18 18.43 2.23
C VAL A 234 -2.41 19.30 1.99
N HIS A 235 -2.56 19.84 0.78
CA HIS A 235 -3.54 20.88 0.46
C HIS A 235 -4.65 20.43 -0.50
N GLN A 236 -4.60 19.18 -1.00
CA GLN A 236 -5.54 18.66 -2.03
C GLN A 236 -5.63 19.60 -3.25
N SER A 237 -4.49 20.14 -3.68
CA SER A 237 -4.38 21.19 -4.69
C SER A 237 -4.67 20.66 -6.09
N LEU A 238 -5.83 20.99 -6.65
CA LEU A 238 -6.18 20.70 -8.04
C LEU A 238 -5.26 21.39 -9.05
N ALA A 239 -4.70 22.55 -8.68
CA ALA A 239 -3.73 23.25 -9.52
C ALA A 239 -2.43 22.44 -9.64
N SER A 240 -1.96 21.87 -8.53
CA SER A 240 -0.78 21.01 -8.52
C SER A 240 -1.02 19.68 -9.24
N GLU A 241 -2.22 19.09 -9.16
CA GLU A 241 -2.56 17.91 -9.98
C GLU A 241 -2.47 18.20 -11.49
N LYS A 242 -2.96 19.35 -11.95
CA LYS A 242 -2.82 19.75 -13.36
C LYS A 242 -1.37 19.97 -13.77
N ARG A 243 -0.54 20.50 -12.86
CA ARG A 243 0.90 20.66 -13.10
C ARG A 243 1.62 19.32 -13.15
N ILE A 244 1.22 18.35 -12.32
CA ILE A 244 1.71 16.96 -12.35
C ILE A 244 1.45 16.34 -13.73
N ASP A 245 0.24 16.48 -14.29
CA ASP A 245 -0.07 16.01 -15.63
C ASP A 245 0.89 16.61 -16.69
N ASN A 246 1.06 17.92 -16.66
CA ASN A 246 1.92 18.61 -17.62
C ASN A 246 3.39 18.21 -17.47
N LEU A 247 3.87 18.12 -16.23
CA LEU A 247 5.25 17.69 -15.94
C LEU A 247 5.48 16.24 -16.39
N ALA A 248 4.51 15.35 -16.15
CA ALA A 248 4.58 13.97 -16.65
C ALA A 248 4.71 13.93 -18.18
N PHE A 249 3.91 14.71 -18.91
CA PHE A 249 4.01 14.80 -20.37
C PHE A 249 5.39 15.34 -20.84
N GLN A 250 5.93 16.34 -20.16
CA GLN A 250 7.25 16.89 -20.43
C GLN A 250 8.38 15.87 -20.19
N ILE A 251 8.34 15.15 -19.07
CA ILE A 251 9.34 14.11 -18.75
C ILE A 251 9.37 13.02 -19.81
N TYR A 252 8.21 12.69 -20.40
CA TYR A 252 8.11 11.70 -21.48
C TYR A 252 8.36 12.29 -22.86
N GLY A 253 8.57 13.59 -22.99
CA GLY A 253 8.82 14.27 -24.25
C GLY A 253 7.65 14.20 -25.24
N LEU A 254 6.41 14.17 -24.73
CA LEU A 254 5.22 14.05 -25.56
C LEU A 254 4.90 15.36 -26.28
N THR A 255 4.59 15.24 -27.58
CA THR A 255 4.11 16.35 -28.41
C THR A 255 2.65 16.69 -28.11
N GLU A 256 2.19 17.88 -28.46
CA GLU A 256 0.78 18.28 -28.29
C GLU A 256 -0.21 17.33 -28.99
N ILE A 257 0.17 16.77 -30.13
CA ILE A 257 -0.66 15.81 -30.87
C ILE A 257 -0.81 14.51 -30.08
N GLU A 258 0.30 14.01 -29.53
CA GLU A 258 0.30 12.78 -28.71
C GLU A 258 -0.49 12.99 -27.41
N ILE A 259 -0.33 14.14 -26.75
CA ILE A 259 -1.10 14.50 -25.55
C ILE A 259 -2.60 14.53 -25.86
N LYS A 260 -3.02 15.20 -26.93
CA LYS A 260 -4.44 15.22 -27.35
C LYS A 260 -4.98 13.81 -27.62
N SER A 261 -4.22 12.98 -28.32
CA SER A 261 -4.60 11.57 -28.58
C SER A 261 -4.69 10.74 -27.29
N LEU A 262 -3.82 10.98 -26.32
CA LEU A 262 -3.81 10.28 -25.03
C LEU A 262 -5.02 10.67 -24.16
N ILE A 263 -5.38 11.95 -24.16
CA ILE A 263 -6.49 12.46 -23.31
C ILE A 263 -7.86 12.07 -23.88
N SER A 264 -7.97 11.86 -25.19
CA SER A 264 -9.23 11.50 -25.86
C SER A 264 -9.61 10.02 -25.71
N ARG A 265 -8.76 9.19 -25.14
CA ARG A 265 -8.95 7.75 -24.86
C ARG A 265 -9.30 7.49 -23.41
#